data_3fcb02e2bc41182937c2ff5da16b7f06
#
_entry.id   3fcb02e2bc41182937c2ff5da16b7f06
#
_cell.length_a   1.000
_cell.length_b   1.000
_cell.length_c   1.000
_cell.angle_alpha   90.00
_cell.angle_beta   90.00
_cell.angle_gamma   90.00
#
_symmetry.space_group_name_H-M   'P 1'
#
loop_
_entity.id
_entity.type
_entity.pdbx_description
1 polymer ?
#
loop_
_entity_poly.entity_id
_entity_poly.type
_entity_poly.pdbx_seq_one_letter_code
_entity_poly.pdbx_strand_id
1 'polypeptide(L)'
;MKRILLPLIVMLFTAIQLVAQVPDRGRPKFDPKAFEMKMEQYVSTAAGFTPAEASKFFPLYREMHRKLRGCFDEMRMYRHVDTNDDEASYKAIKRLDEIDLEMKELQQRYHAKLLKVVPAGKVMKVIKAEERFHRQAFKQILESPKN
;
A
#
# COMPACT_ATOMS: atom_id res chain seq x y z
N MET A 1 -49.65 38.03 -21.30
CA MET A 1 -48.72 36.89 -21.45
C MET A 1 -47.32 37.08 -20.82
N LYS A 2 -47.00 38.25 -20.26
CA LYS A 2 -45.67 38.50 -19.66
C LYS A 2 -45.54 38.14 -18.18
N ARG A 3 -46.62 37.72 -17.51
CA ARG A 3 -46.61 37.43 -16.04
C ARG A 3 -46.43 35.97 -15.66
N ILE A 4 -46.46 35.05 -16.61
CA ILE A 4 -46.35 33.60 -16.37
C ILE A 4 -44.91 33.07 -16.59
N LEU A 5 -44.09 33.84 -17.32
CA LEU A 5 -42.70 33.43 -17.61
C LEU A 5 -41.74 33.59 -16.42
N LEU A 6 -42.03 34.52 -15.49
CA LEU A 6 -41.15 34.78 -14.35
C LEU A 6 -41.12 33.65 -13.33
N PRO A 7 -42.24 33.01 -12.92
CA PRO A 7 -42.21 31.89 -12.01
C PRO A 7 -41.58 30.62 -12.60
N LEU A 8 -41.64 30.46 -13.94
CA LEU A 8 -41.06 29.28 -14.61
C LEU A 8 -39.53 29.34 -14.67
N ILE A 9 -38.97 30.54 -14.81
CA ILE A 9 -37.51 30.77 -14.78
C ILE A 9 -36.95 30.57 -13.35
N VAL A 10 -37.72 31.00 -12.33
CA VAL A 10 -37.32 30.78 -10.93
C VAL A 10 -37.33 29.29 -10.55
N MET A 11 -38.30 28.51 -11.04
CA MET A 11 -38.35 27.06 -10.83
C MET A 11 -37.21 26.32 -11.56
N LEU A 12 -36.79 26.80 -12.72
CA LEU A 12 -35.66 26.22 -13.47
C LEU A 12 -34.32 26.47 -12.75
N PHE A 13 -34.17 27.63 -12.10
CA PHE A 13 -32.95 27.98 -11.34
C PHE A 13 -32.82 27.20 -10.02
N THR A 14 -33.92 26.83 -9.38
CA THR A 14 -33.91 26.02 -8.16
C THR A 14 -33.60 24.54 -8.43
N ALA A 15 -33.92 24.03 -9.62
CA ALA A 15 -33.62 22.66 -10.03
C ALA A 15 -32.12 22.45 -10.30
N ILE A 16 -31.40 23.50 -10.72
CA ILE A 16 -29.94 23.42 -11.00
C ILE A 16 -29.09 23.39 -9.70
N GLN A 17 -29.63 23.93 -8.61
CA GLN A 17 -28.90 23.91 -7.31
C GLN A 17 -28.90 22.52 -6.62
N LEU A 18 -29.80 21.61 -7.02
CA LEU A 18 -29.89 20.27 -6.39
C LEU A 18 -28.90 19.26 -6.98
N VAL A 19 -28.24 19.55 -8.09
CA VAL A 19 -27.25 18.66 -8.73
C VAL A 19 -25.83 18.90 -8.20
N ALA A 20 -25.60 19.99 -7.44
CA ALA A 20 -24.28 20.36 -6.92
C ALA A 20 -23.90 19.71 -5.58
N GLN A 21 -24.70 18.80 -5.04
CA GLN A 21 -24.39 18.02 -3.85
C GLN A 21 -24.27 16.53 -4.17
N VAL A 22 -23.45 16.18 -5.17
CA VAL A 22 -22.89 14.85 -5.21
C VAL A 22 -21.84 14.83 -4.08
N PRO A 23 -22.05 14.09 -2.98
CA PRO A 23 -20.99 13.94 -1.99
C PRO A 23 -19.80 13.38 -2.74
N ASP A 24 -18.65 14.05 -2.64
CA ASP A 24 -17.37 13.52 -3.06
C ASP A 24 -17.21 12.16 -2.35
N ARG A 25 -17.59 11.11 -3.05
CA ARG A 25 -17.25 9.73 -2.66
C ARG A 25 -15.76 9.63 -2.91
N GLY A 26 -15.00 10.32 -2.04
CA GLY A 26 -13.56 10.29 -2.02
C GLY A 26 -13.11 8.86 -2.16
N ARG A 27 -12.18 8.61 -3.08
CA ARG A 27 -11.51 7.32 -3.19
C ARG A 27 -11.18 6.87 -1.78
N PRO A 28 -11.51 5.65 -1.37
CA PRO A 28 -11.20 5.19 -0.02
C PRO A 28 -9.72 5.44 0.23
N LYS A 29 -9.43 6.30 1.20
CA LYS A 29 -8.03 6.60 1.57
C LYS A 29 -7.38 5.27 1.91
N PHE A 30 -6.23 5.02 1.29
CA PHE A 30 -5.43 3.83 1.61
C PHE A 30 -5.17 3.82 3.12
N ASP A 31 -5.64 2.76 3.79
CA ASP A 31 -5.39 2.52 5.20
C ASP A 31 -4.25 1.48 5.33
N PRO A 32 -3.04 1.91 5.70
CA PRO A 32 -1.89 1.02 5.84
C PRO A 32 -2.12 -0.08 6.88
N LYS A 33 -2.82 0.24 7.96
CA LYS A 33 -3.10 -0.72 9.04
C LYS A 33 -4.07 -1.81 8.59
N ALA A 34 -5.15 -1.41 7.91
CA ALA A 34 -6.08 -2.38 7.34
C ALA A 34 -5.42 -3.26 6.26
N PHE A 35 -4.51 -2.70 5.47
CA PHE A 35 -3.73 -3.44 4.48
C PHE A 35 -2.83 -4.49 5.16
N GLU A 36 -2.09 -4.11 6.22
CA GLU A 36 -1.25 -5.02 6.98
C GLU A 36 -2.06 -6.17 7.60
N MET A 37 -3.19 -5.86 8.22
CA MET A 37 -4.06 -6.89 8.80
C MET A 37 -4.55 -7.89 7.76
N LYS A 38 -4.94 -7.43 6.57
CA LYS A 38 -5.35 -8.29 5.46
C LYS A 38 -4.20 -9.17 4.97
N MET A 39 -3.01 -8.61 4.86
CA MET A 39 -1.82 -9.35 4.47
C MET A 39 -1.46 -10.42 5.50
N GLU A 40 -1.45 -10.09 6.79
CA GLU A 40 -1.19 -11.06 7.87
C GLU A 40 -2.20 -12.22 7.84
N GLN A 41 -3.49 -11.92 7.69
CA GLN A 41 -4.52 -12.94 7.58
C GLN A 41 -4.29 -13.83 6.34
N TYR A 42 -3.96 -13.22 5.21
CA TYR A 42 -3.72 -13.94 3.96
C TYR A 42 -2.52 -14.88 4.08
N VAL A 43 -1.37 -14.40 4.59
CA VAL A 43 -0.18 -15.22 4.75
C VAL A 43 -0.35 -16.29 5.83
N SER A 44 -1.07 -15.99 6.91
CA SER A 44 -1.38 -16.96 7.97
C SER A 44 -2.17 -18.14 7.43
N THR A 45 -3.21 -17.86 6.65
CA THR A 45 -4.04 -18.88 5.99
C THR A 45 -3.21 -19.70 4.99
N ALA A 46 -2.41 -19.06 4.17
CA ALA A 46 -1.59 -19.71 3.15
C ALA A 46 -0.52 -20.64 3.76
N ALA A 47 0.09 -20.23 4.87
CA ALA A 47 1.12 -21.01 5.57
C ALA A 47 0.53 -22.13 6.43
N GLY A 48 -0.75 -22.03 6.82
CA GLY A 48 -1.40 -22.98 7.70
C GLY A 48 -0.74 -23.02 9.09
N PHE A 49 -0.54 -21.85 9.69
CA PHE A 49 0.07 -21.77 11.03
C PHE A 49 -0.87 -22.31 12.10
N THR A 50 -0.31 -23.08 13.03
CA THR A 50 -0.96 -23.32 14.31
C THR A 50 -0.92 -22.04 15.17
N PRO A 51 -1.77 -21.90 16.20
CA PRO A 51 -1.73 -20.75 17.12
C PRO A 51 -0.35 -20.56 17.78
N ALA A 52 0.32 -21.68 18.14
CA ALA A 52 1.65 -21.64 18.73
C ALA A 52 2.74 -21.16 17.75
N GLU A 53 2.65 -21.55 16.48
CA GLU A 53 3.56 -21.06 15.44
C GLU A 53 3.30 -19.59 15.13
N ALA A 54 2.05 -19.19 14.97
CA ALA A 54 1.64 -17.81 14.71
C ALA A 54 2.12 -16.85 15.80
N SER A 55 2.02 -17.25 17.08
CA SER A 55 2.47 -16.44 18.21
C SER A 55 3.98 -16.15 18.21
N LYS A 56 4.78 -17.05 17.64
CA LYS A 56 6.24 -16.87 17.50
C LYS A 56 6.62 -16.17 16.21
N PHE A 57 5.88 -16.41 15.13
CA PHE A 57 6.17 -15.89 13.81
C PHE A 57 5.84 -14.40 13.67
N PHE A 58 4.61 -14.00 14.00
CA PHE A 58 4.12 -12.65 13.70
C PHE A 58 4.86 -11.51 14.42
N PRO A 59 5.37 -11.62 15.64
CA PRO A 59 6.18 -10.56 16.22
C PRO A 59 7.44 -10.24 15.39
N LEU A 60 8.15 -11.26 14.90
CA LEU A 60 9.33 -11.10 14.04
C LEU A 60 8.96 -10.58 12.66
N TYR A 61 7.87 -11.07 12.11
CA TYR A 61 7.33 -10.66 10.82
C TYR A 61 6.95 -9.17 10.80
N ARG A 62 6.20 -8.72 11.82
CA ARG A 62 5.83 -7.31 11.98
C ARG A 62 7.04 -6.39 12.17
N GLU A 63 8.02 -6.85 12.95
CA GLU A 63 9.25 -6.09 13.14
C GLU A 63 10.02 -5.92 11.83
N MET A 64 10.14 -6.97 11.03
CA MET A 64 10.73 -6.93 9.69
C MET A 64 10.01 -5.89 8.81
N HIS A 65 8.69 -5.99 8.70
CA HIS A 65 7.90 -5.08 7.87
C HIS A 65 7.96 -3.63 8.33
N ARG A 66 8.00 -3.39 9.64
CA ARG A 66 8.17 -2.03 10.17
C ARG A 66 9.51 -1.42 9.75
N LYS A 67 10.60 -2.21 9.79
CA LYS A 67 11.92 -1.75 9.37
C LYS A 67 12.01 -1.54 7.86
N LEU A 68 11.43 -2.45 7.07
CA LEU A 68 11.34 -2.29 5.62
C LEU A 68 10.58 -1.03 5.22
N ARG A 69 9.49 -0.68 5.95
CA ARG A 69 8.78 0.59 5.72
C ARG A 69 9.69 1.79 5.92
N GLY A 70 10.56 1.79 6.92
CA GLY A 70 11.53 2.87 7.12
C GLY A 70 12.42 3.08 5.88
N CYS A 71 12.89 1.99 5.28
CA CYS A 71 13.64 2.04 4.03
C CYS A 71 12.81 2.62 2.86
N PHE A 72 11.54 2.18 2.71
CA PHE A 72 10.64 2.73 1.70
C PHE A 72 10.32 4.21 1.94
N ASP A 73 10.21 4.64 3.20
CA ASP A 73 9.98 6.05 3.54
C ASP A 73 11.19 6.89 3.14
N GLU A 74 12.41 6.40 3.34
CA GLU A 74 13.63 7.05 2.87
C GLU A 74 13.69 7.12 1.34
N MET A 75 13.41 6.01 0.62
CA MET A 75 13.37 6.01 -0.84
C MET A 75 12.40 7.05 -1.41
N ARG A 76 11.28 7.29 -0.72
CA ARG A 76 10.30 8.30 -1.14
C ARG A 76 10.84 9.72 -1.14
N MET A 77 11.83 10.04 -0.34
CA MET A 77 12.45 11.39 -0.32
C MET A 77 13.12 11.73 -1.65
N TYR A 78 13.52 10.72 -2.43
CA TYR A 78 14.19 10.89 -3.73
C TYR A 78 13.23 11.00 -4.91
N ARG A 79 11.90 10.94 -4.71
CA ARG A 79 10.90 11.02 -5.81
C ARG A 79 10.93 12.34 -6.57
N HIS A 80 11.40 13.40 -5.94
CA HIS A 80 11.37 14.77 -6.48
C HIS A 80 12.77 15.32 -6.72
N VAL A 81 13.76 14.45 -6.89
CA VAL A 81 15.09 14.86 -7.30
C VAL A 81 15.02 15.55 -8.67
N ASP A 82 15.66 16.69 -8.80
CA ASP A 82 15.77 17.40 -10.07
C ASP A 82 16.65 16.56 -11.02
N THR A 83 16.05 15.98 -12.04
CA THR A 83 16.74 15.15 -13.03
C THR A 83 17.61 15.96 -14.02
N ASN A 84 17.54 17.30 -13.99
CA ASN A 84 18.44 18.15 -14.74
C ASN A 84 19.72 18.50 -13.94
N ASP A 85 19.76 18.14 -12.65
CA ASP A 85 20.96 18.24 -11.81
C ASP A 85 21.64 16.86 -11.76
N ASP A 86 22.70 16.70 -12.53
CA ASP A 86 23.46 15.45 -12.64
C ASP A 86 24.08 15.03 -11.30
N GLU A 87 24.57 15.99 -10.49
CA GLU A 87 25.17 15.68 -9.20
C GLU A 87 24.12 15.19 -8.19
N ALA A 88 22.96 15.87 -8.11
CA ALA A 88 21.85 15.45 -7.28
C ALA A 88 21.31 14.07 -7.72
N SER A 89 21.18 13.85 -9.04
CA SER A 89 20.75 12.58 -9.62
C SER A 89 21.71 11.44 -9.28
N TYR A 90 23.02 11.67 -9.43
CA TYR A 90 24.06 10.68 -9.10
C TYR A 90 24.00 10.29 -7.61
N LYS A 91 23.91 11.25 -6.71
CA LYS A 91 23.81 11.00 -5.25
C LYS A 91 22.55 10.22 -4.91
N ALA A 92 21.43 10.57 -5.53
CA ALA A 92 20.16 9.88 -5.33
C ALA A 92 20.23 8.42 -5.79
N ILE A 93 20.73 8.14 -7.00
CA ILE A 93 20.89 6.79 -7.54
C ILE A 93 21.75 5.96 -6.58
N LYS A 94 22.93 6.48 -6.20
CA LYS A 94 23.82 5.78 -5.28
C LYS A 94 23.13 5.43 -3.96
N ARG A 95 22.41 6.39 -3.36
CA ARG A 95 21.71 6.14 -2.09
C ARG A 95 20.55 5.16 -2.25
N LEU A 96 19.80 5.21 -3.34
CA LEU A 96 18.73 4.25 -3.64
C LEU A 96 19.27 2.82 -3.75
N ASP A 97 20.41 2.62 -4.43
CA ASP A 97 21.08 1.31 -4.53
C ASP A 97 21.52 0.81 -3.15
N GLU A 98 22.06 1.68 -2.30
CA GLU A 98 22.43 1.34 -0.92
C GLU A 98 21.21 0.90 -0.10
N ILE A 99 20.09 1.63 -0.19
CA ILE A 99 18.85 1.27 0.50
C ILE A 99 18.32 -0.09 0.03
N ASP A 100 18.37 -0.39 -1.26
CA ASP A 100 17.95 -1.69 -1.79
C ASP A 100 18.81 -2.84 -1.21
N LEU A 101 20.12 -2.64 -1.08
CA LEU A 101 21.02 -3.61 -0.42
C LEU A 101 20.67 -3.76 1.07
N GLU A 102 20.47 -2.65 1.78
CA GLU A 102 20.07 -2.68 3.20
C GLU A 102 18.76 -3.44 3.40
N MET A 103 17.78 -3.26 2.50
CA MET A 103 16.49 -3.99 2.54
C MET A 103 16.69 -5.49 2.34
N LYS A 104 17.57 -5.90 1.41
CA LYS A 104 17.88 -7.31 1.16
C LYS A 104 18.58 -7.96 2.35
N GLU A 105 19.55 -7.30 2.95
CA GLU A 105 20.21 -7.76 4.15
C GLU A 105 19.25 -7.87 5.34
N LEU A 106 18.35 -6.87 5.48
CA LEU A 106 17.32 -6.89 6.50
C LEU A 106 16.39 -8.11 6.34
N GLN A 107 15.88 -8.36 5.13
CA GLN A 107 15.07 -9.54 4.82
C GLN A 107 15.82 -10.82 5.16
N GLN A 108 17.08 -10.95 4.74
CA GLN A 108 17.92 -12.13 5.03
C GLN A 108 18.04 -12.39 6.54
N ARG A 109 18.33 -11.35 7.33
CA ARG A 109 18.45 -11.46 8.80
C ARG A 109 17.15 -11.93 9.44
N TYR A 110 15.99 -11.42 8.98
CA TYR A 110 14.71 -11.82 9.54
C TYR A 110 14.27 -13.19 9.06
N HIS A 111 14.51 -13.55 7.79
CA HIS A 111 14.28 -14.91 7.33
C HIS A 111 15.05 -15.91 8.18
N ALA A 112 16.32 -15.63 8.52
CA ALA A 112 17.11 -16.49 9.42
C ALA A 112 16.49 -16.62 10.83
N LYS A 113 15.86 -15.55 11.36
CA LYS A 113 15.14 -15.61 12.64
C LYS A 113 13.84 -16.43 12.51
N LEU A 114 13.08 -16.23 11.45
CA LEU A 114 11.81 -16.92 11.19
C LEU A 114 12.02 -18.43 11.00
N LEU A 115 13.09 -18.82 10.31
CA LEU A 115 13.49 -20.23 10.13
C LEU A 115 13.83 -20.96 11.43
N LYS A 116 14.10 -20.24 12.52
CA LYS A 116 14.33 -20.82 13.86
C LYS A 116 13.03 -21.09 14.62
N VAL A 117 11.92 -20.47 14.23
CA VAL A 117 10.66 -20.52 14.99
C VAL A 117 9.56 -21.31 14.29
N VAL A 118 9.65 -21.47 12.95
CA VAL A 118 8.72 -22.28 12.16
C VAL A 118 9.44 -23.04 11.04
N PRO A 119 8.87 -24.15 10.52
CA PRO A 119 9.48 -24.92 9.43
C PRO A 119 9.72 -24.06 8.17
N ALA A 120 10.83 -24.31 7.48
CA ALA A 120 11.22 -23.57 6.26
C ALA A 120 10.16 -23.58 5.18
N GLY A 121 9.43 -24.69 5.02
CA GLY A 121 8.31 -24.78 4.07
C GLY A 121 7.19 -23.77 4.36
N LYS A 122 6.93 -23.45 5.64
CA LYS A 122 5.94 -22.44 6.03
C LYS A 122 6.44 -21.03 5.73
N VAL A 123 7.73 -20.74 6.00
CA VAL A 123 8.35 -19.46 5.62
C VAL A 123 8.25 -19.25 4.09
N MET A 124 8.57 -20.29 3.31
CA MET A 124 8.45 -20.21 1.84
C MET A 124 7.01 -20.00 1.36
N LYS A 125 6.01 -20.61 2.03
CA LYS A 125 4.60 -20.35 1.73
C LYS A 125 4.22 -18.89 2.01
N VAL A 126 4.74 -18.29 3.08
CA VAL A 126 4.54 -16.87 3.37
C VAL A 126 5.12 -16.00 2.26
N ILE A 127 6.38 -16.20 1.88
CA ILE A 127 7.04 -15.43 0.81
C ILE A 127 6.23 -15.48 -0.49
N LYS A 128 5.81 -16.68 -0.91
CA LYS A 128 4.96 -16.83 -2.11
C LYS A 128 3.57 -16.21 -1.96
N ALA A 129 3.02 -16.21 -0.75
CA ALA A 129 1.72 -15.60 -0.47
C ALA A 129 1.81 -14.06 -0.52
N GLU A 130 2.88 -13.46 0.03
CA GLU A 130 3.14 -12.03 -0.08
C GLU A 130 3.24 -11.57 -1.54
N GLU A 131 4.02 -12.28 -2.36
CA GLU A 131 4.14 -11.97 -3.79
C GLU A 131 2.78 -12.01 -4.51
N ARG A 132 1.93 -13.01 -4.20
CA ARG A 132 0.58 -13.11 -4.78
C ARG A 132 -0.32 -11.98 -4.29
N PHE A 133 -0.28 -11.66 -2.99
CA PHE A 133 -1.07 -10.60 -2.40
C PHE A 133 -0.73 -9.24 -3.02
N HIS A 134 0.56 -8.92 -3.16
CA HIS A 134 1.01 -7.68 -3.79
C HIS A 134 0.61 -7.60 -5.26
N ARG A 135 0.73 -8.69 -6.03
CA ARG A 135 0.26 -8.72 -7.43
C ARG A 135 -1.24 -8.49 -7.55
N GLN A 136 -2.03 -9.10 -6.68
CA GLN A 136 -3.49 -8.90 -6.67
C GLN A 136 -3.88 -7.48 -6.29
N ALA A 137 -3.25 -6.91 -5.26
CA ALA A 137 -3.49 -5.54 -4.85
C ALA A 137 -3.14 -4.55 -5.97
N PHE A 138 -2.01 -4.76 -6.66
CA PHE A 138 -1.59 -3.94 -7.79
C PHE A 138 -2.57 -4.04 -8.96
N LYS A 139 -3.03 -5.26 -9.29
CA LYS A 139 -4.02 -5.47 -10.35
C LYS A 139 -5.33 -4.73 -10.05
N GLN A 140 -5.83 -4.82 -8.82
CA GLN A 140 -7.03 -4.10 -8.40
C GLN A 140 -6.90 -2.57 -8.54
N ILE A 141 -5.71 -2.01 -8.25
CA ILE A 141 -5.45 -0.56 -8.42
C ILE A 141 -5.49 -0.18 -9.90
N LEU A 142 -4.95 -1.01 -10.79
CA LEU A 142 -4.93 -0.74 -12.24
C LEU A 142 -6.32 -0.90 -12.87
N GLU A 143 -7.12 -1.85 -12.39
CA GLU A 143 -8.46 -2.17 -12.91
C GLU A 143 -9.55 -1.28 -12.31
N SER A 144 -9.24 -0.50 -11.26
CA SER A 144 -10.18 0.47 -10.72
C SER A 144 -10.46 1.55 -11.76
N PRO A 145 -11.73 1.76 -12.19
CA PRO A 145 -12.05 2.73 -13.22
C PRO A 145 -11.56 4.11 -12.79
N LYS A 146 -10.80 4.75 -13.69
CA LYS A 146 -10.47 6.18 -13.58
C LYS A 146 -11.75 6.93 -13.91
N ASN A 147 -12.55 7.24 -12.89
CA ASN A 147 -13.63 8.23 -13.02
C ASN A 147 -13.06 9.63 -12.86
#